data_fdd25d60003a29211bc335ddc21279f3
#
_entry.id   fdd25d60003a29211bc335ddc21279f3
#
_cell.length_a   1.000
_cell.length_b   1.000
_cell.length_c   1.000
_cell.angle_alpha   90.00
_cell.angle_beta   90.00
_cell.angle_gamma   90.00
#
_symmetry.space_group_name_H-M   'P 1'
#
loop_
_entity.id
_entity.type
_entity.pdbx_description
1 polymer ?
#
loop_
_entity_poly.entity_id
_entity_poly.type
_entity_poly.pdbx_seq_one_letter_code
_entity_poly.pdbx_strand_id
1 'polypeptide(L)'
;MTPQELKQHRIQLFRDCAAWRKPERVPFLANIVTWKIIDSGYKFSEALHDYDIMSKCVTNFLDKYNVDVLTDTGVRNPMRIPEAIGESYYYVNDEAEALGVHAYSLCEKQELAELAQDTDKFVWEKMLPRKFPNFQHLKKEDFQRALDEQLAFNNYTAGITKVVREQYGLPALTSLKCGFPNAGVEEMFSMVRGIRGLSLDMRRNPDDLLACIHAYEKKTLDPVIEKVYASEDGPDPDACFDLGIMLLAHTVMSE
;
A
#
# COMPACT_ATOMS: atom_id res chain seq x y z
N MET A 1 31.91 6.80 -1.56
CA MET A 1 31.15 5.86 -2.41
C MET A 1 30.23 6.67 -3.32
N THR A 2 30.17 6.31 -4.57
CA THR A 2 29.12 6.82 -5.48
C THR A 2 27.74 6.29 -5.04
N PRO A 3 26.63 6.91 -5.44
CA PRO A 3 25.29 6.38 -5.13
C PRO A 3 25.10 4.92 -5.55
N GLN A 4 25.69 4.51 -6.68
CA GLN A 4 25.59 3.12 -7.15
C GLN A 4 26.39 2.15 -6.25
N GLU A 5 27.59 2.51 -5.84
CA GLU A 5 28.39 1.70 -4.90
C GLU A 5 27.71 1.60 -3.54
N LEU A 6 27.12 2.72 -3.06
CA LEU A 6 26.37 2.75 -1.82
C LEU A 6 25.13 1.85 -1.88
N LYS A 7 24.43 1.87 -3.01
CA LYS A 7 23.26 0.99 -3.24
C LYS A 7 23.68 -0.49 -3.16
N GLN A 8 24.74 -0.89 -3.84
CA GLN A 8 25.19 -2.29 -3.81
C GLN A 8 25.69 -2.71 -2.43
N HIS A 9 26.37 -1.82 -1.71
CA HIS A 9 26.76 -2.07 -0.33
C HIS A 9 25.55 -2.30 0.58
N ARG A 10 24.49 -1.48 0.48
CA ARG A 10 23.25 -1.61 1.24
C ARG A 10 22.52 -2.91 0.93
N ILE A 11 22.42 -3.30 -0.34
CA ILE A 11 21.85 -4.61 -0.75
C ILE A 11 22.61 -5.75 -0.08
N GLN A 12 23.94 -5.69 -0.08
CA GLN A 12 24.75 -6.74 0.51
C GLN A 12 24.54 -6.87 2.02
N LEU A 13 24.35 -5.77 2.76
CA LEU A 13 24.04 -5.81 4.19
C LEU A 13 22.76 -6.63 4.47
N PHE A 14 21.68 -6.40 3.70
CA PHE A 14 20.43 -7.14 3.85
C PHE A 14 20.57 -8.61 3.44
N ARG A 15 21.27 -8.88 2.33
CA ARG A 15 21.51 -10.25 1.85
C ARG A 15 22.37 -11.07 2.82
N ASP A 16 23.31 -10.45 3.48
CA ASP A 16 24.11 -11.13 4.50
C ASP A 16 23.25 -11.50 5.72
N CYS A 17 22.40 -10.60 6.21
CA CYS A 17 21.45 -10.91 7.26
C CYS A 17 20.53 -12.07 6.88
N ALA A 18 19.94 -12.06 5.70
CA ALA A 18 19.05 -13.10 5.22
C ALA A 18 19.76 -14.46 5.08
N ALA A 19 21.03 -14.47 4.74
CA ALA A 19 21.86 -15.65 4.62
C ALA A 19 22.52 -16.08 5.94
N TRP A 20 22.12 -15.51 7.08
CA TRP A 20 22.70 -15.77 8.41
C TRP A 20 24.22 -15.50 8.48
N ARG A 21 24.72 -14.63 7.62
CA ARG A 21 26.10 -14.13 7.71
C ARG A 21 26.12 -12.85 8.54
N LYS A 22 27.21 -12.65 9.27
CA LYS A 22 27.41 -11.40 10.04
C LYS A 22 27.66 -10.25 9.05
N PRO A 23 26.76 -9.26 8.95
CA PRO A 23 27.03 -8.07 8.13
C PRO A 23 28.08 -7.19 8.79
N GLU A 24 28.65 -6.24 8.03
CA GLU A 24 29.56 -5.22 8.57
C GLU A 24 28.90 -4.41 9.70
N ARG A 25 27.63 -4.09 9.54
CA ARG A 25 26.77 -3.43 10.55
C ARG A 25 25.31 -3.89 10.39
N VAL A 26 24.51 -3.62 11.38
CA VAL A 26 23.06 -3.86 11.27
C VAL A 26 22.48 -2.96 10.18
N PRO A 27 21.79 -3.49 9.17
CA PRO A 27 21.11 -2.68 8.18
C PRO A 27 19.89 -1.97 8.77
N PHE A 28 19.66 -0.74 8.35
CA PHE A 28 18.56 0.08 8.83
C PHE A 28 17.47 0.24 7.76
N LEU A 29 16.33 -0.40 8.01
CA LEU A 29 15.11 -0.25 7.22
C LEU A 29 14.24 0.83 7.85
N ALA A 30 13.99 1.91 7.12
CA ALA A 30 13.09 2.98 7.55
C ALA A 30 11.67 2.73 7.01
N ASN A 31 10.74 2.45 7.93
CA ASN A 31 9.31 2.37 7.65
C ASN A 31 8.62 3.52 8.40
N ILE A 32 8.67 4.71 7.85
CA ILE A 32 8.34 5.97 8.52
C ILE A 32 6.98 6.55 8.11
N VAL A 33 6.36 6.01 7.08
CA VAL A 33 5.04 6.41 6.56
C VAL A 33 4.87 7.94 6.53
N THR A 34 4.08 8.50 7.46
CA THR A 34 3.77 9.93 7.56
C THR A 34 4.73 10.71 8.46
N TRP A 35 5.59 10.04 9.24
CA TRP A 35 6.51 10.73 10.16
C TRP A 35 7.44 11.72 9.45
N LYS A 36 7.85 11.45 8.20
CA LYS A 36 8.66 12.37 7.39
C LYS A 36 8.01 13.75 7.20
N ILE A 37 6.66 13.83 7.24
CA ILE A 37 5.91 15.09 7.14
C ILE A 37 6.13 15.91 8.41
N ILE A 38 5.93 15.28 9.57
CA ILE A 38 6.13 15.91 10.89
C ILE A 38 7.58 16.38 11.03
N ASP A 39 8.56 15.51 10.71
CA ASP A 39 9.97 15.80 10.81
C ASP A 39 10.41 16.95 9.89
N SER A 40 9.69 17.19 8.79
CA SER A 40 9.91 18.31 7.86
C SER A 40 9.15 19.59 8.23
N GLY A 41 8.29 19.56 9.26
CA GLY A 41 7.53 20.71 9.73
C GLY A 41 6.35 21.12 8.86
N TYR A 42 5.89 20.26 7.94
CA TYR A 42 4.71 20.49 7.14
C TYR A 42 3.45 19.91 7.80
N LYS A 43 2.28 20.45 7.43
CA LYS A 43 1.00 19.87 7.81
C LYS A 43 0.69 18.64 6.94
N PHE A 44 -0.08 17.71 7.47
CA PHE A 44 -0.52 16.54 6.72
C PHE A 44 -1.42 16.92 5.54
N SER A 45 -2.33 17.88 5.76
CA SER A 45 -3.20 18.40 4.70
C SER A 45 -2.42 19.00 3.52
N GLU A 46 -1.27 19.62 3.78
CA GLU A 46 -0.41 20.16 2.73
C GLU A 46 0.34 19.04 2.00
N ALA A 47 1.07 18.21 2.74
CA ALA A 47 1.98 17.23 2.15
C ALA A 47 1.25 16.07 1.46
N LEU A 48 0.05 15.67 1.93
CA LEU A 48 -0.70 14.58 1.31
C LEU A 48 -1.46 15.00 0.04
N HIS A 49 -1.60 16.31 -0.19
CA HIS A 49 -2.27 16.85 -1.38
C HIS A 49 -1.31 17.55 -2.37
N ASP A 50 -0.05 17.76 -1.96
CA ASP A 50 0.98 18.39 -2.80
C ASP A 50 2.19 17.48 -2.94
N TYR A 51 2.42 16.97 -4.14
CA TYR A 51 3.51 16.05 -4.44
C TYR A 51 4.90 16.71 -4.37
N ASP A 52 5.00 18.02 -4.59
CA ASP A 52 6.27 18.76 -4.45
C ASP A 52 6.64 18.92 -2.97
N ILE A 53 5.65 19.19 -2.12
CA ILE A 53 5.85 19.21 -0.66
C ILE A 53 6.23 17.83 -0.16
N MET A 54 5.54 16.77 -0.61
CA MET A 54 5.88 15.40 -0.22
C MET A 54 7.29 15.00 -0.69
N SER A 55 7.70 15.41 -1.89
CA SER A 55 9.08 15.21 -2.36
C SER A 55 10.10 15.87 -1.44
N LYS A 56 9.83 17.10 -0.98
CA LYS A 56 10.67 17.77 0.02
C LYS A 56 10.72 17.02 1.35
N CYS A 57 9.59 16.48 1.82
CA CYS A 57 9.57 15.67 3.04
C CYS A 57 10.43 14.42 2.92
N VAL A 58 10.44 13.75 1.76
CA VAL A 58 11.29 12.58 1.50
C VAL A 58 12.77 12.97 1.48
N THR A 59 13.12 14.01 0.73
CA THR A 59 14.54 14.44 0.62
C THR A 59 15.06 15.00 1.92
N ASN A 60 14.30 15.83 2.64
CA ASN A 60 14.69 16.34 3.98
C ASN A 60 14.99 15.20 4.95
N PHE A 61 14.14 14.15 4.93
CA PHE A 61 14.40 12.97 5.76
C PHE A 61 15.70 12.27 5.36
N LEU A 62 15.95 12.07 4.08
CA LEU A 62 17.15 11.39 3.59
C LEU A 62 18.45 12.22 3.77
N ASP A 63 18.34 13.54 3.75
CA ASP A 63 19.47 14.44 4.04
C ASP A 63 19.84 14.40 5.52
N LYS A 64 18.87 14.17 6.39
CA LYS A 64 19.04 14.17 7.85
C LYS A 64 19.41 12.80 8.41
N TYR A 65 18.92 11.71 7.83
CA TYR A 65 19.08 10.35 8.36
C TYR A 65 19.74 9.40 7.37
N ASN A 66 20.79 8.73 7.85
CA ASN A 66 21.44 7.68 7.07
C ASN A 66 20.69 6.36 7.21
N VAL A 67 19.85 6.04 6.22
CA VAL A 67 19.06 4.79 6.16
C VAL A 67 19.56 3.92 5.00
N ASP A 68 19.33 2.61 5.09
CA ASP A 68 19.74 1.68 4.05
C ASP A 68 18.63 1.34 3.07
N VAL A 69 17.40 1.31 3.54
CA VAL A 69 16.19 1.15 2.74
C VAL A 69 15.10 2.05 3.28
N LEU A 70 14.38 2.71 2.39
CA LEU A 70 13.15 3.42 2.68
C LEU A 70 11.99 2.67 2.03
N THR A 71 11.04 2.16 2.84
CA THR A 71 9.90 1.37 2.32
C THR A 71 8.82 2.23 1.69
N ASP A 72 8.78 3.51 2.05
CA ASP A 72 7.75 4.44 1.59
C ASP A 72 8.40 5.69 1.01
N THR A 73 8.63 5.66 -0.29
CA THR A 73 9.27 6.74 -1.05
C THR A 73 8.32 7.86 -1.46
N GLY A 74 7.06 7.84 -0.98
CA GLY A 74 6.11 8.86 -1.41
C GLY A 74 4.86 8.94 -0.56
N VAL A 75 3.77 9.26 -1.20
CA VAL A 75 2.42 9.24 -0.62
C VAL A 75 1.93 7.80 -0.63
N ARG A 76 1.90 7.15 0.51
CA ARG A 76 1.32 5.81 0.64
C ARG A 76 -0.18 5.79 0.33
N ASN A 77 -0.86 6.87 0.69
CA ASN A 77 -2.30 7.03 0.58
C ASN A 77 -2.60 8.22 -0.33
N PRO A 78 -2.78 8.00 -1.65
CA PRO A 78 -3.07 9.09 -2.61
C PRO A 78 -4.49 9.60 -2.39
N MET A 79 -4.65 10.66 -1.60
CA MET A 79 -5.95 11.21 -1.22
C MET A 79 -6.69 11.84 -2.40
N ARG A 80 -5.96 12.51 -3.30
CA ARG A 80 -6.52 13.24 -4.43
C ARG A 80 -7.32 12.37 -5.41
N ILE A 81 -6.96 11.07 -5.55
CA ILE A 81 -7.63 10.15 -6.47
C ILE A 81 -9.08 9.88 -6.03
N PRO A 82 -9.34 9.33 -4.81
CA PRO A 82 -10.72 9.12 -4.35
C PRO A 82 -11.48 10.43 -4.13
N GLU A 83 -10.82 11.51 -3.74
CA GLU A 83 -11.45 12.84 -3.59
C GLU A 83 -11.96 13.39 -4.92
N ALA A 84 -11.33 13.06 -6.04
CA ALA A 84 -11.80 13.44 -7.37
C ALA A 84 -13.19 12.87 -7.71
N ILE A 85 -13.59 11.77 -7.07
CA ILE A 85 -14.92 11.16 -7.19
C ILE A 85 -15.77 11.31 -5.92
N GLY A 86 -15.38 12.23 -5.02
CA GLY A 86 -16.21 12.73 -3.93
C GLY A 86 -16.07 12.03 -2.58
N GLU A 87 -15.10 11.12 -2.41
CA GLU A 87 -14.88 10.43 -1.13
C GLU A 87 -13.42 10.06 -0.94
N SER A 88 -12.98 10.00 0.32
CA SER A 88 -11.69 9.42 0.68
C SER A 88 -11.86 8.41 1.81
N TYR A 89 -11.11 7.31 1.73
CA TYR A 89 -10.98 6.33 2.82
C TYR A 89 -10.28 6.94 4.03
N TYR A 90 -9.41 7.91 3.79
CA TYR A 90 -8.63 8.58 4.81
C TYR A 90 -9.14 10.00 5.07
N TYR A 91 -8.98 10.45 6.30
CA TYR A 91 -9.15 11.85 6.66
C TYR A 91 -7.91 12.38 7.40
N VAL A 92 -7.62 13.64 7.20
CA VAL A 92 -6.48 14.32 7.83
C VAL A 92 -6.94 15.05 9.08
N ASN A 93 -6.18 14.93 10.15
CA ASN A 93 -6.31 15.75 11.34
C ASN A 93 -4.97 16.42 11.62
N ASP A 94 -4.81 17.67 11.17
CA ASP A 94 -3.58 18.43 11.34
C ASP A 94 -3.27 18.78 12.80
N GLU A 95 -4.30 18.94 13.64
CA GLU A 95 -4.12 19.25 15.07
C GLU A 95 -3.57 18.05 15.84
N ALA A 96 -3.99 16.85 15.47
CA ALA A 96 -3.51 15.60 16.06
C ALA A 96 -2.29 15.03 15.34
N GLU A 97 -1.81 15.69 14.30
CA GLU A 97 -0.72 15.19 13.42
C GLU A 97 -0.97 13.73 12.99
N ALA A 98 -2.21 13.45 12.56
CA ALA A 98 -2.65 12.10 12.31
C ALA A 98 -3.41 11.96 10.99
N LEU A 99 -3.20 10.81 10.37
CA LEU A 99 -4.04 10.32 9.28
C LEU A 99 -5.00 9.28 9.86
N GLY A 100 -6.28 9.61 9.84
CA GLY A 100 -7.34 8.71 10.29
C GLY A 100 -7.95 7.92 9.14
N VAL A 101 -8.70 6.89 9.48
CA VAL A 101 -9.40 6.00 8.55
C VAL A 101 -10.88 6.02 8.87
N HIS A 102 -11.71 6.25 7.85
CA HIS A 102 -13.15 6.07 8.00
C HIS A 102 -13.48 4.59 8.18
N ALA A 103 -14.27 4.28 9.20
CA ALA A 103 -14.72 2.92 9.43
C ALA A 103 -15.83 2.57 8.41
N TYR A 104 -15.54 1.66 7.49
CA TYR A 104 -16.52 1.13 6.55
C TYR A 104 -16.91 -0.30 6.91
N SER A 105 -18.18 -0.63 6.68
CA SER A 105 -18.67 -1.98 6.47
C SER A 105 -19.39 -1.95 5.13
N LEU A 106 -18.69 -2.36 4.08
CA LEU A 106 -19.22 -2.33 2.71
C LEU A 106 -20.03 -3.57 2.36
N CYS A 107 -19.98 -4.59 3.22
CA CYS A 107 -20.73 -5.82 3.09
C CYS A 107 -21.37 -6.17 4.44
N GLU A 108 -22.68 -6.39 4.47
CA GLU A 108 -23.38 -6.86 5.65
C GLU A 108 -23.21 -8.38 5.80
N LYS A 109 -23.40 -8.88 7.04
CA LYS A 109 -23.22 -10.31 7.35
C LYS A 109 -24.02 -11.22 6.41
N GLN A 110 -25.29 -10.90 6.18
CA GLN A 110 -26.21 -11.68 5.34
C GLN A 110 -25.88 -11.64 3.85
N GLU A 111 -24.94 -10.81 3.45
CA GLU A 111 -24.51 -10.63 2.06
C GLU A 111 -23.22 -11.39 1.72
N LEU A 112 -22.58 -12.06 2.70
CA LEU A 112 -21.32 -12.77 2.49
C LEU A 112 -21.45 -13.84 1.38
N ALA A 113 -22.57 -14.58 1.35
CA ALA A 113 -22.80 -15.59 0.30
C ALA A 113 -22.90 -14.96 -1.10
N GLU A 114 -23.54 -13.79 -1.23
CA GLU A 114 -23.66 -13.07 -2.49
C GLU A 114 -22.29 -12.53 -2.96
N LEU A 115 -21.50 -11.98 -2.04
CA LEU A 115 -20.14 -11.54 -2.32
C LEU A 115 -19.26 -12.71 -2.81
N ALA A 116 -19.35 -13.87 -2.15
CA ALA A 116 -18.60 -15.07 -2.54
C ALA A 116 -19.02 -15.61 -3.91
N GLN A 117 -20.30 -15.51 -4.26
CA GLN A 117 -20.84 -16.03 -5.51
C GLN A 117 -20.39 -15.20 -6.72
N ASP A 118 -20.46 -13.88 -6.63
CA ASP A 118 -20.07 -12.95 -7.71
C ASP A 118 -19.47 -11.66 -7.12
N THR A 119 -18.17 -11.73 -6.85
CA THR A 119 -17.41 -10.63 -6.24
C THR A 119 -17.46 -9.35 -7.10
N ASP A 120 -17.37 -9.45 -8.43
CA ASP A 120 -17.38 -8.26 -9.31
C ASP A 120 -18.72 -7.55 -9.26
N LYS A 121 -19.79 -8.31 -9.42
CA LYS A 121 -21.13 -7.76 -9.38
C LYS A 121 -21.39 -7.10 -8.04
N PHE A 122 -21.02 -7.76 -6.94
CA PHE A 122 -21.21 -7.24 -5.59
C PHE A 122 -20.43 -5.93 -5.36
N VAL A 123 -19.17 -5.90 -5.79
CA VAL A 123 -18.34 -4.68 -5.71
C VAL A 123 -19.00 -3.54 -6.47
N TRP A 124 -19.43 -3.80 -7.70
CA TRP A 124 -19.97 -2.78 -8.58
C TRP A 124 -21.36 -2.26 -8.15
N GLU A 125 -22.25 -3.17 -7.77
CA GLU A 125 -23.63 -2.83 -7.45
C GLU A 125 -23.85 -2.39 -5.99
N LYS A 126 -22.99 -2.83 -5.04
CA LYS A 126 -23.17 -2.57 -3.61
C LYS A 126 -22.01 -1.84 -2.96
N MET A 127 -20.77 -2.33 -3.11
CA MET A 127 -19.65 -1.76 -2.37
C MET A 127 -19.30 -0.36 -2.85
N LEU A 128 -19.18 -0.15 -4.15
CA LEU A 128 -18.86 1.18 -4.70
C LEU A 128 -19.93 2.23 -4.37
N PRO A 129 -21.23 1.96 -4.53
CA PRO A 129 -22.28 2.91 -4.10
C PRO A 129 -22.29 3.20 -2.59
N ARG A 130 -21.90 2.23 -1.76
CA ARG A 130 -21.79 2.43 -0.30
C ARG A 130 -20.56 3.25 0.07
N LYS A 131 -19.46 3.02 -0.64
CA LYS A 131 -18.19 3.73 -0.41
C LYS A 131 -18.23 5.16 -0.95
N PHE A 132 -18.89 5.35 -2.08
CA PHE A 132 -19.00 6.66 -2.75
C PHE A 132 -20.47 7.06 -2.85
N PRO A 133 -21.01 7.85 -1.91
CA PRO A 133 -22.44 8.20 -1.86
C PRO A 133 -22.99 8.79 -3.15
N ASN A 134 -22.13 9.49 -3.90
CA ASN A 134 -22.48 10.09 -5.18
C ASN A 134 -22.20 9.19 -6.40
N PHE A 135 -21.83 7.94 -6.19
CA PHE A 135 -21.39 7.03 -7.26
C PHE A 135 -22.35 6.96 -8.46
N GLN A 136 -23.66 6.89 -8.18
CA GLN A 136 -24.69 6.83 -9.23
C GLN A 136 -24.90 8.15 -9.98
N HIS A 137 -24.34 9.26 -9.48
CA HIS A 137 -24.43 10.59 -10.06
C HIS A 137 -23.12 11.06 -10.69
N LEU A 138 -22.07 10.22 -10.62
CA LEU A 138 -20.78 10.54 -11.22
C LEU A 138 -20.90 10.65 -12.73
N LYS A 139 -20.27 11.70 -13.26
CA LYS A 139 -20.20 11.99 -14.68
C LYS A 139 -18.87 11.52 -15.25
N LYS A 140 -18.77 11.47 -16.56
CA LYS A 140 -17.54 11.14 -17.26
C LYS A 140 -16.36 12.02 -16.83
N GLU A 141 -16.63 13.29 -16.58
CA GLU A 141 -15.64 14.28 -16.16
C GLU A 141 -15.06 13.98 -14.77
N ASP A 142 -15.85 13.38 -13.88
CA ASP A 142 -15.40 12.98 -12.54
C ASP A 142 -14.41 11.81 -12.62
N PHE A 143 -14.74 10.82 -13.45
CA PHE A 143 -13.81 9.72 -13.73
C PHE A 143 -12.55 10.18 -14.45
N GLN A 144 -12.67 11.15 -15.38
CA GLN A 144 -11.51 11.71 -16.05
C GLN A 144 -10.58 12.40 -15.05
N ARG A 145 -11.13 13.20 -14.11
CA ARG A 145 -10.33 13.81 -13.03
C ARG A 145 -9.60 12.75 -12.20
N ALA A 146 -10.28 11.66 -11.81
CA ALA A 146 -9.65 10.60 -11.05
C ALA A 146 -8.50 9.91 -11.84
N LEU A 147 -8.66 9.73 -13.15
CA LEU A 147 -7.61 9.21 -14.01
C LEU A 147 -6.43 10.17 -14.12
N ASP A 148 -6.70 11.46 -14.25
CA ASP A 148 -5.66 12.50 -14.32
C ASP A 148 -4.88 12.56 -12.99
N GLU A 149 -5.56 12.45 -11.84
CA GLU A 149 -4.91 12.34 -10.53
C GLU A 149 -4.11 11.04 -10.37
N GLN A 150 -4.60 9.92 -10.89
CA GLN A 150 -3.84 8.67 -10.91
C GLN A 150 -2.56 8.79 -11.74
N LEU A 151 -2.63 9.45 -12.90
CA LEU A 151 -1.48 9.70 -13.75
C LEU A 151 -0.47 10.63 -13.06
N ALA A 152 -0.95 11.69 -12.42
CA ALA A 152 -0.11 12.60 -11.63
C ALA A 152 0.60 11.86 -10.49
N PHE A 153 -0.11 11.00 -9.77
CA PHE A 153 0.46 10.15 -8.72
C PHE A 153 1.52 9.18 -9.25
N ASN A 154 1.27 8.53 -10.38
CA ASN A 154 2.22 7.62 -11.00
C ASN A 154 3.51 8.35 -11.42
N ASN A 155 3.37 9.54 -12.02
CA ASN A 155 4.51 10.39 -12.41
C ASN A 155 5.32 10.84 -11.20
N TYR A 156 4.64 11.28 -10.14
CA TYR A 156 5.26 11.63 -8.88
C TYR A 156 6.05 10.45 -8.30
N THR A 157 5.42 9.28 -8.17
CA THR A 157 6.03 8.09 -7.60
C THR A 157 7.27 7.65 -8.38
N ALA A 158 7.19 7.67 -9.72
CA ALA A 158 8.33 7.37 -10.59
C ALA A 158 9.46 8.39 -10.38
N GLY A 159 9.13 9.69 -10.32
CA GLY A 159 10.09 10.76 -10.11
C GLY A 159 10.82 10.67 -8.79
N ILE A 160 10.10 10.56 -7.68
CA ILE A 160 10.73 10.48 -6.35
C ILE A 160 11.51 9.17 -6.16
N THR A 161 11.04 8.05 -6.71
CA THR A 161 11.77 6.79 -6.68
C THR A 161 13.11 6.91 -7.41
N LYS A 162 13.11 7.59 -8.56
CA LYS A 162 14.35 7.87 -9.30
C LYS A 162 15.34 8.69 -8.46
N VAL A 163 14.89 9.78 -7.83
CA VAL A 163 15.70 10.61 -6.94
C VAL A 163 16.30 9.77 -5.81
N VAL A 164 15.48 8.99 -5.11
CA VAL A 164 15.91 8.16 -3.99
C VAL A 164 16.96 7.12 -4.42
N ARG A 165 16.80 6.51 -5.59
CA ARG A 165 17.74 5.51 -6.11
C ARG A 165 19.02 6.09 -6.65
N GLU A 166 18.93 7.16 -7.45
CA GLU A 166 20.08 7.70 -8.18
C GLU A 166 20.91 8.71 -7.38
N GLN A 167 20.28 9.51 -6.52
CA GLN A 167 20.97 10.52 -5.73
C GLN A 167 21.39 10.00 -4.36
N TYR A 168 20.49 9.26 -3.69
CA TYR A 168 20.75 8.74 -2.34
C TYR A 168 21.27 7.30 -2.31
N GLY A 169 21.27 6.61 -3.44
CA GLY A 169 21.73 5.23 -3.54
C GLY A 169 20.95 4.26 -2.66
N LEU A 170 19.62 4.45 -2.49
CA LEU A 170 18.79 3.49 -1.77
C LEU A 170 18.27 2.42 -2.73
N PRO A 171 18.41 1.14 -2.38
CA PRO A 171 17.80 0.05 -3.13
C PRO A 171 16.29 -0.05 -2.89
N ALA A 172 15.61 -0.80 -3.74
CA ALA A 172 14.29 -1.32 -3.42
C ALA A 172 14.39 -2.39 -2.32
N LEU A 173 13.40 -2.47 -1.45
CA LEU A 173 13.36 -3.57 -0.48
C LEU A 173 13.11 -4.91 -1.18
N THR A 174 12.21 -4.90 -2.16
CA THR A 174 11.79 -6.11 -2.89
C THR A 174 11.73 -5.86 -4.38
N SER A 175 11.91 -6.94 -5.16
CA SER A 175 11.93 -6.92 -6.62
C SER A 175 10.57 -7.18 -7.27
N LEU A 176 9.50 -7.31 -6.50
CA LEU A 176 8.18 -7.58 -7.07
C LEU A 176 7.78 -6.53 -8.09
N LYS A 177 7.89 -6.90 -9.36
CA LYS A 177 7.54 -6.07 -10.51
C LYS A 177 6.04 -5.92 -10.72
N CYS A 178 5.24 -6.78 -10.10
CA CYS A 178 3.79 -6.68 -10.03
C CYS A 178 3.38 -6.38 -8.59
N GLY A 179 2.47 -5.41 -8.41
CA GLY A 179 1.89 -5.14 -7.10
C GLY A 179 1.29 -6.44 -6.54
N PHE A 180 1.63 -6.77 -5.29
CA PHE A 180 1.00 -7.90 -4.61
C PHE A 180 -0.37 -7.42 -4.08
N PRO A 181 -1.49 -8.06 -4.45
CA PRO A 181 -2.76 -7.72 -3.85
C PRO A 181 -2.75 -8.10 -2.36
N ASN A 182 -3.58 -7.44 -1.57
CA ASN A 182 -3.79 -7.86 -0.19
C ASN A 182 -4.28 -9.31 -0.16
N ALA A 183 -3.89 -10.06 0.87
CA ALA A 183 -4.50 -11.35 1.14
C ALA A 183 -6.00 -11.19 1.40
N GLY A 184 -6.80 -12.21 1.12
CA GLY A 184 -8.26 -12.13 1.26
C GLY A 184 -8.71 -11.74 2.67
N VAL A 185 -7.99 -12.20 3.72
CA VAL A 185 -8.26 -11.81 5.11
C VAL A 185 -8.01 -10.31 5.31
N GLU A 186 -6.93 -9.75 4.76
CA GLU A 186 -6.62 -8.33 4.87
C GLU A 186 -7.67 -7.47 4.16
N GLU A 187 -8.16 -7.91 3.00
CA GLU A 187 -9.22 -7.22 2.29
C GLU A 187 -10.55 -7.24 3.07
N MET A 188 -10.92 -8.39 3.65
CA MET A 188 -12.10 -8.47 4.53
C MET A 188 -11.97 -7.55 5.74
N PHE A 189 -10.76 -7.46 6.31
CA PHE A 189 -10.48 -6.58 7.44
C PHE A 189 -10.56 -5.11 7.07
N SER A 190 -9.84 -4.68 6.03
CA SER A 190 -9.63 -3.26 5.74
C SER A 190 -10.79 -2.63 4.99
N MET A 191 -11.38 -3.35 4.04
CA MET A 191 -12.31 -2.74 3.08
C MET A 191 -13.73 -3.29 3.15
N VAL A 192 -13.92 -4.59 3.37
CA VAL A 192 -15.22 -5.23 3.18
C VAL A 192 -16.06 -5.24 4.45
N ARG A 193 -15.53 -5.81 5.53
CA ARG A 193 -16.25 -6.01 6.80
C ARG A 193 -15.79 -5.08 7.93
N GLY A 194 -14.60 -4.52 7.81
CA GLY A 194 -13.95 -3.80 8.88
C GLY A 194 -13.57 -4.72 10.06
N ILE A 195 -12.79 -4.19 11.01
CA ILE A 195 -12.26 -4.96 12.16
C ILE A 195 -13.37 -5.64 12.97
N ARG A 196 -14.46 -4.93 13.27
CA ARG A 196 -15.56 -5.47 14.07
C ARG A 196 -16.30 -6.58 13.33
N GLY A 197 -16.61 -6.36 12.04
CA GLY A 197 -17.32 -7.33 11.21
C GLY A 197 -16.51 -8.61 11.05
N LEU A 198 -15.23 -8.49 10.65
CA LEU A 198 -14.31 -9.61 10.51
C LEU A 198 -14.20 -10.42 11.81
N SER A 199 -13.92 -9.75 12.95
CA SER A 199 -13.76 -10.43 14.24
C SER A 199 -15.03 -11.19 14.69
N LEU A 200 -16.20 -10.69 14.36
CA LEU A 200 -17.47 -11.38 14.64
C LEU A 200 -17.69 -12.55 13.68
N ASP A 201 -17.40 -12.38 12.39
CA ASP A 201 -17.60 -13.40 11.37
C ASP A 201 -16.65 -14.58 11.56
N MET A 202 -15.42 -14.37 11.94
CA MET A 202 -14.46 -15.43 12.31
C MET A 202 -15.00 -16.39 13.38
N ARG A 203 -15.84 -15.90 14.29
CA ARG A 203 -16.42 -16.70 15.38
C ARG A 203 -17.80 -17.24 15.09
N ARG A 204 -18.62 -16.52 14.31
CA ARG A 204 -20.06 -16.79 14.16
C ARG A 204 -20.41 -17.33 12.78
N ASN A 205 -19.60 -17.03 11.77
CA ASN A 205 -19.85 -17.37 10.38
C ASN A 205 -18.55 -17.73 9.63
N PRO A 206 -17.71 -18.63 10.19
CA PRO A 206 -16.39 -18.91 9.64
C PRO A 206 -16.45 -19.46 8.22
N ASP A 207 -17.43 -20.29 7.91
CA ASP A 207 -17.57 -20.92 6.58
C ASP A 207 -17.92 -19.89 5.50
N ASP A 208 -18.87 -18.97 5.77
CA ASP A 208 -19.26 -17.91 4.85
C ASP A 208 -18.10 -16.93 4.64
N LEU A 209 -17.39 -16.58 5.71
CA LEU A 209 -16.20 -15.72 5.64
C LEU A 209 -15.09 -16.38 4.81
N LEU A 210 -14.81 -17.66 5.04
CA LEU A 210 -13.80 -18.41 4.31
C LEU A 210 -14.13 -18.51 2.82
N ALA A 211 -15.43 -18.72 2.49
CA ALA A 211 -15.87 -18.70 1.09
C ALA A 211 -15.60 -17.36 0.42
N CYS A 212 -15.83 -16.24 1.11
CA CYS A 212 -15.49 -14.89 0.60
C CYS A 212 -14.00 -14.70 0.40
N ILE A 213 -13.17 -15.14 1.36
CA ILE A 213 -11.71 -15.06 1.28
C ILE A 213 -11.22 -15.83 0.05
N HIS A 214 -11.65 -17.08 -0.13
CA HIS A 214 -11.26 -17.90 -1.27
C HIS A 214 -11.73 -17.32 -2.62
N ALA A 215 -12.95 -16.77 -2.68
CA ALA A 215 -13.43 -16.12 -3.89
C ALA A 215 -12.59 -14.90 -4.28
N TYR A 216 -12.20 -14.10 -3.30
CA TYR A 216 -11.32 -12.96 -3.50
C TYR A 216 -9.91 -13.40 -3.93
N GLU A 217 -9.31 -14.35 -3.24
CA GLU A 217 -7.95 -14.85 -3.53
C GLU A 217 -7.87 -15.47 -4.92
N LYS A 218 -8.82 -16.32 -5.27
CA LYS A 218 -8.91 -16.92 -6.60
C LYS A 218 -8.93 -15.89 -7.72
N LYS A 219 -9.56 -14.75 -7.47
CA LYS A 219 -9.69 -13.67 -8.45
C LYS A 219 -8.48 -12.75 -8.52
N THR A 220 -7.89 -12.41 -7.39
CA THR A 220 -6.90 -11.35 -7.29
C THR A 220 -5.49 -11.86 -6.99
N LEU A 221 -5.35 -12.84 -6.12
CA LEU A 221 -4.07 -13.35 -5.66
C LEU A 221 -3.53 -14.46 -6.57
N ASP A 222 -4.33 -15.46 -6.89
CA ASP A 222 -3.90 -16.60 -7.72
C ASP A 222 -3.30 -16.18 -9.07
N PRO A 223 -3.92 -15.25 -9.86
CA PRO A 223 -3.35 -14.82 -11.12
C PRO A 223 -2.00 -14.09 -10.97
N VAL A 224 -1.80 -13.40 -9.84
CA VAL A 224 -0.51 -12.75 -9.55
C VAL A 224 0.55 -13.79 -9.20
N ILE A 225 0.20 -14.78 -8.38
CA ILE A 225 1.08 -15.89 -8.02
C ILE A 225 1.49 -16.66 -9.28
N GLU A 226 0.53 -17.04 -10.12
CA GLU A 226 0.80 -17.72 -11.39
C GLU A 226 1.75 -16.91 -12.28
N LYS A 227 1.54 -15.60 -12.41
CA LYS A 227 2.41 -14.72 -13.18
C LYS A 227 3.82 -14.64 -12.60
N VAL A 228 3.96 -14.59 -11.27
CA VAL A 228 5.26 -14.56 -10.58
C VAL A 228 6.01 -15.87 -10.82
N TYR A 229 5.34 -17.02 -10.71
CA TYR A 229 5.97 -18.33 -10.96
C TYR A 229 6.28 -18.58 -12.44
N ALA A 230 5.51 -18.02 -13.36
CA ALA A 230 5.77 -18.12 -14.79
C ALA A 230 6.85 -17.14 -15.29
N SER A 231 7.28 -16.19 -14.47
CA SER A 231 8.30 -15.21 -14.86
C SER A 231 9.68 -15.88 -14.94
N GLU A 232 10.30 -15.79 -16.11
CA GLU A 232 11.71 -16.15 -16.33
C GLU A 232 12.68 -15.03 -15.93
N ASP A 233 12.16 -13.90 -15.45
CA ASP A 233 12.96 -12.76 -15.01
C ASP A 233 13.78 -13.16 -13.77
N GLY A 234 15.08 -13.01 -13.87
CA GLY A 234 15.98 -13.16 -12.72
C GLY A 234 15.73 -12.11 -11.64
N PRO A 235 16.40 -12.26 -10.48
CA PRO A 235 16.29 -11.30 -9.38
C PRO A 235 16.65 -9.89 -9.84
N ASP A 236 15.92 -8.90 -9.34
CA ASP A 236 16.26 -7.49 -9.59
C ASP A 236 17.59 -7.15 -8.89
N PRO A 237 18.66 -6.79 -9.65
CA PRO A 237 19.94 -6.46 -9.05
C PRO A 237 19.88 -5.22 -8.14
N ASP A 238 18.82 -4.41 -8.25
CA ASP A 238 18.62 -3.19 -7.48
C ASP A 238 17.67 -3.40 -6.26
N ALA A 239 17.31 -4.64 -5.96
CA ALA A 239 16.49 -5.00 -4.80
C ALA A 239 17.26 -5.84 -3.76
N CYS A 240 16.89 -5.66 -2.48
CA CYS A 240 17.45 -6.44 -1.39
C CYS A 240 16.97 -7.89 -1.42
N PHE A 241 15.70 -8.11 -1.74
CA PHE A 241 15.03 -9.41 -1.74
C PHE A 241 14.21 -9.62 -3.01
N ASP A 242 14.05 -10.88 -3.39
CA ASP A 242 13.29 -11.26 -4.58
C ASP A 242 11.79 -11.37 -4.34
N LEU A 243 11.38 -11.51 -3.07
CA LEU A 243 9.97 -11.65 -2.66
C LEU A 243 9.44 -10.38 -2.00
N GLY A 244 8.15 -10.13 -2.18
CA GLY A 244 7.44 -9.03 -1.54
C GLY A 244 7.15 -9.29 -0.07
N ILE A 245 6.99 -8.21 0.67
CA ILE A 245 6.47 -8.26 2.04
C ILE A 245 4.94 -8.18 1.96
N MET A 246 4.26 -9.19 2.50
CA MET A 246 2.82 -9.13 2.72
C MET A 246 2.52 -8.54 4.10
N LEU A 247 1.55 -7.64 4.16
CA LEU A 247 0.94 -7.22 5.41
C LEU A 247 -0.18 -8.21 5.76
N LEU A 248 -0.19 -8.67 6.99
CA LEU A 248 -1.21 -9.59 7.49
C LEU A 248 -2.00 -8.92 8.62
N ALA A 249 -3.30 -9.15 8.65
CA ALA A 249 -4.21 -8.66 9.70
C ALA A 249 -4.08 -9.46 11.01
N HIS A 250 -2.87 -9.84 11.41
CA HIS A 250 -2.62 -10.68 12.58
C HIS A 250 -3.04 -10.03 13.92
N THR A 251 -3.27 -8.73 13.95
CA THR A 251 -3.80 -8.05 15.14
C THR A 251 -5.21 -8.48 15.53
N VAL A 252 -5.95 -9.11 14.62
CA VAL A 252 -7.32 -9.60 14.85
C VAL A 252 -7.43 -11.12 14.82
N MET A 253 -6.34 -11.83 14.49
CA MET A 253 -6.29 -13.28 14.50
C MET A 253 -5.70 -13.78 15.83
N SER A 254 -6.31 -14.80 16.42
CA SER A 254 -5.70 -15.57 17.50
C SER A 254 -4.71 -16.58 16.92
N GLU A 255 -3.67 -16.90 17.69
CA GLU A 255 -2.79 -18.04 17.42
C GLU A 255 -3.59 -19.35 17.41
#